data_afba747132a192fe966b678c0460f66d
#
_entry.id   afba747132a192fe966b678c0460f66d
#
_cell.length_a   1.000
_cell.length_b   1.000
_cell.length_c   1.000
_cell.angle_alpha   90.00
_cell.angle_beta   90.00
_cell.angle_gamma   90.00
#
_symmetry.space_group_name_H-M   'P 1'
#
loop_
_entity.id
_entity.type
_entity.pdbx_description
1 polymer ?
#
loop_
_entity_poly.entity_id
_entity_poly.type
_entity_poly.pdbx_seq_one_letter_code
_entity_poly.pdbx_strand_id
1 'polypeptide(L)'
;EASKYLKILENYNFSWIEEPISALSNKDEFNNIINSTNCNLAFGENINNLDDFIFLGQNNKLKYIQPDLTKYGGISLISNLSKTIQSNKIWMHFLGGGVGLLTSAHIMSVINPSAFLETDINVNPLRTNLLKNELKIEGGKINFNDEHGIGGPLDFDTINKYLISSNI
;
A
#
# COMPACT_ATOMS: atom_id res chain seq x y z
N GLU A 1 -25.93 0.76 -2.71
CA GLU A 1 -25.56 2.17 -2.67
C GLU A 1 -24.26 2.40 -3.44
N ALA A 2 -23.19 1.67 -3.17
CA ALA A 2 -21.90 1.79 -3.85
C ALA A 2 -22.01 1.74 -5.39
N SER A 3 -22.75 0.78 -5.94
CA SER A 3 -22.97 0.65 -7.39
C SER A 3 -23.55 1.92 -8.02
N LYS A 4 -24.43 2.62 -7.29
CA LYS A 4 -25.02 3.89 -7.77
C LYS A 4 -23.96 4.99 -7.89
N TYR A 5 -23.08 5.11 -6.88
CA TYR A 5 -22.01 6.10 -6.94
C TYR A 5 -20.98 5.74 -7.99
N LEU A 6 -20.61 4.46 -8.13
CA LEU A 6 -19.68 4.01 -9.16
C LEU A 6 -20.18 4.37 -10.57
N LYS A 7 -21.49 4.23 -10.82
CA LYS A 7 -22.06 4.65 -12.11
C LYS A 7 -21.97 6.16 -12.37
N ILE A 8 -22.02 6.99 -11.34
CA ILE A 8 -21.80 8.43 -11.47
C ILE A 8 -20.32 8.70 -11.75
N LEU A 9 -19.42 8.01 -11.04
CA LEU A 9 -17.98 8.18 -11.13
C LEU A 9 -17.39 7.69 -12.45
N GLU A 10 -18.07 6.81 -13.19
CA GLU A 10 -17.69 6.40 -14.54
C GLU A 10 -17.59 7.60 -15.54
N ASN A 11 -18.29 8.70 -15.25
CA ASN A 11 -18.21 9.91 -16.07
C ASN A 11 -16.93 10.73 -15.83
N TYR A 12 -16.11 10.33 -14.85
CA TYR A 12 -14.87 10.99 -14.52
C TYR A 12 -13.69 10.05 -14.81
N ASN A 13 -12.60 10.59 -15.27
CA ASN A 13 -11.43 9.80 -15.64
C ASN A 13 -10.50 9.59 -14.41
N PHE A 14 -10.97 8.89 -13.38
CA PHE A 14 -10.15 8.52 -12.24
C PHE A 14 -9.17 7.40 -12.61
N SER A 15 -7.96 7.45 -12.06
CA SER A 15 -6.99 6.37 -12.19
C SER A 15 -7.50 5.08 -11.55
N TRP A 16 -8.12 5.19 -10.35
CA TRP A 16 -8.86 4.13 -9.67
C TRP A 16 -9.80 4.71 -8.62
N ILE A 17 -10.70 3.87 -8.11
CA ILE A 17 -11.55 4.11 -6.96
C ILE A 17 -11.22 3.02 -5.94
N GLU A 18 -10.88 3.44 -4.72
CA GLU A 18 -10.41 2.58 -3.65
C GLU A 18 -11.54 2.18 -2.73
N GLU A 19 -11.59 0.88 -2.41
CA GLU A 19 -12.51 0.22 -1.49
C GLU A 19 -13.93 0.81 -1.46
N PRO A 20 -14.66 0.84 -2.61
CA PRO A 20 -16.02 1.38 -2.64
C PRO A 20 -16.98 0.57 -1.75
N ILE A 21 -16.61 -0.63 -1.35
CA ILE A 21 -17.19 -1.46 -0.31
C ILE A 21 -16.06 -2.05 0.54
N SER A 22 -16.39 -2.56 1.71
CA SER A 22 -15.38 -3.27 2.52
C SER A 22 -14.80 -4.47 1.76
N ALA A 23 -13.49 -4.60 1.75
CA ALA A 23 -12.79 -5.75 1.18
C ALA A 23 -13.13 -7.07 1.91
N LEU A 24 -13.66 -7.00 3.13
CA LEU A 24 -14.14 -8.13 3.92
C LEU A 24 -15.61 -8.47 3.66
N SER A 25 -16.27 -7.80 2.72
CA SER A 25 -17.60 -8.20 2.23
C SER A 25 -17.54 -9.62 1.69
N ASN A 26 -18.69 -10.29 1.69
CA ASN A 26 -18.75 -11.64 1.13
C ASN A 26 -18.35 -11.61 -0.37
N LYS A 27 -17.85 -12.74 -0.86
CA LYS A 27 -17.31 -12.84 -2.23
C LYS A 27 -18.33 -12.50 -3.32
N ASP A 28 -19.62 -12.77 -3.07
CA ASP A 28 -20.67 -12.47 -4.04
C ASP A 28 -20.93 -10.95 -4.13
N GLU A 29 -20.97 -10.27 -2.99
CA GLU A 29 -21.12 -8.82 -2.96
C GLU A 29 -19.94 -8.13 -3.64
N PHE A 30 -18.71 -8.58 -3.35
CA PHE A 30 -17.50 -8.11 -4.00
C PHE A 30 -17.56 -8.30 -5.53
N ASN A 31 -17.90 -9.50 -6.00
CA ASN A 31 -18.04 -9.79 -7.43
C ASN A 31 -19.13 -8.94 -8.08
N ASN A 32 -20.26 -8.73 -7.39
CA ASN A 32 -21.34 -7.86 -7.87
C ASN A 32 -20.85 -6.42 -8.07
N ILE A 33 -20.08 -5.88 -7.13
CA ILE A 33 -19.54 -4.53 -7.25
C ILE A 33 -18.55 -4.43 -8.41
N ILE A 34 -17.58 -5.34 -8.50
CA ILE A 34 -16.61 -5.32 -9.61
C ILE A 34 -17.29 -5.46 -10.98
N ASN A 35 -18.35 -6.26 -11.07
CA ASN A 35 -19.09 -6.44 -12.31
C ASN A 35 -20.05 -5.28 -12.64
N SER A 36 -20.37 -4.42 -11.66
CA SER A 36 -21.32 -3.33 -11.84
C SER A 36 -20.73 -2.06 -12.44
N THR A 37 -19.41 -1.97 -12.60
CA THR A 37 -18.74 -0.75 -13.06
C THR A 37 -17.62 -1.02 -14.07
N ASN A 38 -17.31 -0.01 -14.88
CA ASN A 38 -16.12 0.05 -15.74
C ASN A 38 -14.97 0.84 -15.09
N CYS A 39 -15.16 1.41 -13.91
CA CYS A 39 -14.07 2.05 -13.18
C CYS A 39 -12.99 1.04 -12.81
N ASN A 40 -11.73 1.49 -12.83
CA ASN A 40 -10.67 0.74 -12.20
C ASN A 40 -10.89 0.74 -10.69
N LEU A 41 -10.89 -0.42 -10.07
CA LEU A 41 -11.01 -0.54 -8.62
C LEU A 41 -9.70 -1.00 -8.00
N ALA A 42 -9.47 -0.55 -6.76
CA ALA A 42 -8.36 -0.96 -5.91
C ALA A 42 -8.88 -1.46 -4.56
N PHE A 43 -8.27 -2.56 -4.06
CA PHE A 43 -8.63 -3.18 -2.80
C PHE A 43 -7.41 -3.81 -2.15
N GLY A 44 -7.40 -3.91 -0.84
CA GLY A 44 -6.44 -4.77 -0.17
C GLY A 44 -5.80 -4.23 1.09
N GLU A 45 -5.91 -2.95 1.41
CA GLU A 45 -5.29 -2.35 2.59
C GLU A 45 -5.75 -2.97 3.93
N ASN A 46 -6.95 -3.52 3.94
CA ASN A 46 -7.57 -4.14 5.11
C ASN A 46 -7.53 -5.67 5.10
N ILE A 47 -6.86 -6.27 4.12
CA ILE A 47 -6.66 -7.72 4.02
C ILE A 47 -5.36 -8.11 4.72
N ASN A 48 -5.43 -9.19 5.50
CA ASN A 48 -4.29 -9.70 6.28
C ASN A 48 -4.05 -11.21 6.12
N ASN A 49 -4.65 -11.84 5.12
CA ASN A 49 -4.43 -13.26 4.84
C ASN A 49 -4.22 -13.53 3.34
N LEU A 50 -3.52 -14.62 3.04
CA LEU A 50 -3.11 -14.94 1.67
C LEU A 50 -4.29 -15.35 0.79
N ASP A 51 -5.27 -16.09 1.33
CA ASP A 51 -6.38 -16.65 0.53
C ASP A 51 -7.26 -15.53 -0.05
N ASP A 52 -7.50 -14.47 0.71
CA ASP A 52 -8.26 -13.32 0.23
C ASP A 52 -7.46 -12.53 -0.82
N PHE A 53 -6.14 -12.39 -0.68
CA PHE A 53 -5.31 -11.81 -1.72
C PHE A 53 -5.29 -12.66 -3.00
N ILE A 54 -5.25 -13.98 -2.88
CA ILE A 54 -5.35 -14.88 -4.04
C ILE A 54 -6.71 -14.69 -4.74
N PHE A 55 -7.79 -14.63 -3.97
CA PHE A 55 -9.12 -14.36 -4.50
C PHE A 55 -9.18 -13.03 -5.27
N LEU A 56 -8.61 -11.94 -4.71
CA LEU A 56 -8.50 -10.68 -5.43
C LEU A 56 -7.66 -10.83 -6.71
N GLY A 57 -6.51 -11.51 -6.62
CA GLY A 57 -5.57 -11.68 -7.72
C GLY A 57 -6.15 -12.45 -8.91
N GLN A 58 -7.03 -13.40 -8.66
CA GLN A 58 -7.72 -14.20 -9.68
C GLN A 58 -8.80 -13.39 -10.44
N ASN A 59 -9.24 -12.26 -9.89
CA ASN A 59 -10.24 -11.44 -10.56
C ASN A 59 -9.58 -10.60 -11.68
N ASN A 60 -9.90 -10.91 -12.93
CA ASN A 60 -9.31 -10.23 -14.09
C ASN A 60 -9.79 -8.78 -14.27
N LYS A 61 -10.91 -8.40 -13.67
CA LYS A 61 -11.43 -7.02 -13.70
C LYS A 61 -10.82 -6.14 -12.61
N LEU A 62 -10.33 -6.73 -11.51
CA LEU A 62 -9.62 -5.97 -10.50
C LEU A 62 -8.25 -5.56 -11.02
N LYS A 63 -8.01 -4.26 -11.05
CA LYS A 63 -6.78 -3.72 -11.64
C LYS A 63 -5.67 -3.53 -10.62
N TYR A 64 -6.01 -3.12 -9.40
CA TYR A 64 -5.04 -2.81 -8.36
C TYR A 64 -5.32 -3.57 -7.08
N ILE A 65 -4.27 -4.13 -6.51
CA ILE A 65 -4.29 -4.84 -5.23
C ILE A 65 -3.32 -4.10 -4.33
N GLN A 66 -3.82 -3.61 -3.18
CA GLN A 66 -3.11 -2.69 -2.31
C GLN A 66 -2.77 -3.32 -0.94
N PRO A 67 -1.88 -4.33 -0.88
CA PRO A 67 -1.46 -4.86 0.41
C PRO A 67 -0.67 -3.81 1.18
N ASP A 68 -0.92 -3.70 2.49
CA ASP A 68 -0.08 -2.94 3.41
C ASP A 68 0.94 -3.86 4.06
N LEU A 69 2.21 -3.62 3.81
CA LEU A 69 3.33 -4.39 4.34
C LEU A 69 3.31 -4.45 5.87
N THR A 70 2.90 -3.37 6.52
CA THR A 70 2.88 -3.27 7.99
C THR A 70 1.70 -4.01 8.61
N LYS A 71 0.63 -4.19 7.86
CA LYS A 71 -0.58 -4.93 8.29
C LYS A 71 -0.51 -6.42 7.90
N TYR A 72 0.02 -6.73 6.73
CA TYR A 72 0.03 -8.10 6.19
C TYR A 72 1.19 -8.98 6.71
N GLY A 73 2.23 -8.40 7.30
CA GLY A 73 3.30 -9.18 7.95
C GLY A 73 4.65 -9.12 7.26
N GLY A 74 4.97 -7.99 6.65
CA GLY A 74 6.33 -7.65 6.26
C GLY A 74 6.77 -8.14 4.89
N ILE A 75 8.07 -7.98 4.63
CA ILE A 75 8.70 -8.20 3.32
C ILE A 75 8.48 -9.62 2.80
N SER A 76 8.62 -10.63 3.66
CA SER A 76 8.54 -12.04 3.26
C SER A 76 7.16 -12.41 2.72
N LEU A 77 6.09 -11.92 3.36
CA LEU A 77 4.72 -12.19 2.92
C LEU A 77 4.38 -11.44 1.62
N ILE A 78 4.82 -10.19 1.48
CA ILE A 78 4.65 -9.45 0.21
C ILE A 78 5.44 -10.11 -0.92
N SER A 79 6.66 -10.57 -0.66
CA SER A 79 7.46 -11.31 -1.65
C SER A 79 6.77 -12.62 -2.08
N ASN A 80 6.16 -13.34 -1.15
CA ASN A 80 5.39 -14.55 -1.49
C ASN A 80 4.12 -14.20 -2.28
N LEU A 81 3.42 -13.14 -1.88
CA LEU A 81 2.25 -12.66 -2.60
C LEU A 81 2.59 -12.34 -4.06
N SER A 82 3.70 -11.64 -4.31
CA SER A 82 4.13 -11.25 -5.67
C SER A 82 4.49 -12.44 -6.58
N LYS A 83 4.74 -13.61 -6.00
CA LYS A 83 4.93 -14.88 -6.75
C LYS A 83 3.63 -15.63 -7.02
N THR A 84 2.58 -15.30 -6.26
CA THR A 84 1.29 -15.99 -6.29
C THR A 84 0.29 -15.28 -7.18
N ILE A 85 0.33 -13.96 -7.21
CA ILE A 85 -0.51 -13.10 -8.07
C ILE A 85 0.36 -12.30 -9.04
N GLN A 86 -0.25 -11.75 -10.08
CA GLN A 86 0.47 -10.91 -11.04
C GLN A 86 1.06 -9.67 -10.34
N SER A 87 2.38 -9.54 -10.31
CA SER A 87 3.08 -8.47 -9.60
C SER A 87 2.71 -7.07 -10.08
N ASN A 88 2.38 -6.91 -11.37
CA ASN A 88 1.96 -5.63 -11.94
C ASN A 88 0.61 -5.13 -11.41
N LYS A 89 -0.17 -5.98 -10.76
CA LYS A 89 -1.38 -5.57 -10.02
C LYS A 89 -1.09 -5.06 -8.62
N ILE A 90 0.09 -5.30 -8.06
CA ILE A 90 0.44 -4.91 -6.70
C ILE A 90 0.86 -3.44 -6.69
N TRP A 91 0.10 -2.62 -5.98
CA TRP A 91 0.30 -1.20 -5.77
C TRP A 91 0.12 -0.93 -4.29
N MET A 92 1.19 -1.05 -3.51
CA MET A 92 1.11 -1.13 -2.05
C MET A 92 0.47 0.12 -1.44
N HIS A 93 -0.49 -0.14 -0.54
CA HIS A 93 -0.98 0.85 0.40
C HIS A 93 0.10 1.21 1.42
N PHE A 94 0.19 2.47 1.79
CA PHE A 94 1.00 2.88 2.92
C PHE A 94 0.48 4.13 3.60
N LEU A 95 0.22 4.01 4.91
CA LEU A 95 -0.10 5.11 5.81
C LEU A 95 0.62 4.89 7.13
N GLY A 96 1.72 5.61 7.42
CA GLY A 96 2.48 5.35 8.65
C GLY A 96 3.83 6.05 8.73
N GLY A 97 4.75 5.46 9.49
CA GLY A 97 6.08 5.98 9.78
C GLY A 97 7.12 5.72 8.68
N GLY A 98 8.27 6.39 8.77
CA GLY A 98 9.32 6.34 7.75
C GLY A 98 9.91 4.96 7.50
N VAL A 99 9.99 4.10 8.52
CA VAL A 99 10.48 2.72 8.36
C VAL A 99 9.57 1.92 7.43
N GLY A 100 8.26 1.98 7.63
CA GLY A 100 7.30 1.28 6.77
C GLY A 100 7.28 1.85 5.36
N LEU A 101 7.33 3.18 5.20
CA LEU A 101 7.37 3.84 3.90
C LEU A 101 8.58 3.40 3.08
N LEU A 102 9.80 3.46 3.66
CA LEU A 102 11.01 3.05 2.96
C LEU A 102 11.03 1.56 2.66
N THR A 103 10.54 0.72 3.59
CA THR A 103 10.43 -0.71 3.34
C THR A 103 9.48 -1.00 2.17
N SER A 104 8.34 -0.29 2.10
CA SER A 104 7.39 -0.38 0.99
C SER A 104 8.03 0.09 -0.32
N ALA A 105 8.80 1.19 -0.28
CA ALA A 105 9.51 1.69 -1.44
C ALA A 105 10.53 0.67 -1.98
N HIS A 106 11.34 0.06 -1.11
CA HIS A 106 12.31 -0.96 -1.51
C HIS A 106 11.65 -2.18 -2.14
N ILE A 107 10.58 -2.72 -1.51
CA ILE A 107 9.92 -3.89 -2.07
C ILE A 107 9.22 -3.55 -3.40
N MET A 108 8.58 -2.38 -3.50
CA MET A 108 7.93 -1.94 -4.74
C MET A 108 8.91 -1.77 -5.89
N SER A 109 10.11 -1.25 -5.63
CA SER A 109 11.15 -1.12 -6.67
C SER A 109 11.57 -2.46 -7.30
N VAL A 110 11.34 -3.56 -6.60
CA VAL A 110 11.65 -4.92 -7.07
C VAL A 110 10.44 -5.58 -7.72
N ILE A 111 9.27 -5.53 -7.09
CA ILE A 111 8.11 -6.31 -7.54
C ILE A 111 7.28 -5.61 -8.60
N ASN A 112 7.19 -4.27 -8.56
CA ASN A 112 6.48 -3.47 -9.54
C ASN A 112 7.08 -2.06 -9.66
N PRO A 113 8.23 -1.91 -10.31
CA PRO A 113 8.94 -0.63 -10.38
C PRO A 113 8.19 0.47 -11.17
N SER A 114 7.11 0.09 -11.87
CA SER A 114 6.27 1.05 -12.62
C SER A 114 5.09 1.57 -11.80
N ALA A 115 4.83 1.01 -10.61
CA ALA A 115 3.75 1.46 -9.75
C ALA A 115 4.09 2.76 -9.03
N PHE A 116 3.06 3.50 -8.64
CA PHE A 116 3.22 4.59 -7.69
C PHE A 116 3.35 4.02 -6.27
N LEU A 117 4.20 4.63 -5.47
CA LEU A 117 4.25 4.41 -4.04
C LEU A 117 3.30 5.40 -3.37
N GLU A 118 2.38 4.88 -2.58
CA GLU A 118 1.51 5.72 -1.76
C GLU A 118 2.31 6.33 -0.60
N THR A 119 2.04 7.60 -0.32
CA THR A 119 2.56 8.29 0.86
C THR A 119 1.52 9.25 1.41
N ASP A 120 1.35 9.25 2.73
CA ASP A 120 0.48 10.18 3.44
C ASP A 120 1.00 11.61 3.32
N ILE A 121 0.11 12.57 3.07
CA ILE A 121 0.45 14.00 3.02
C ILE A 121 0.38 14.70 4.38
N ASN A 122 -0.28 14.08 5.37
CA ASN A 122 -0.41 14.67 6.70
C ASN A 122 0.96 14.83 7.37
N VAL A 123 1.08 15.84 8.23
CA VAL A 123 2.30 16.02 9.03
C VAL A 123 2.47 14.83 9.98
N ASN A 124 3.56 14.10 9.81
CA ASN A 124 3.89 12.95 10.65
C ASN A 124 5.40 12.91 10.93
N PRO A 125 5.83 13.36 12.12
CA PRO A 125 7.25 13.36 12.49
C PRO A 125 7.89 11.98 12.49
N LEU A 126 7.13 10.92 12.79
CA LEU A 126 7.64 9.55 12.71
C LEU A 126 7.85 9.08 11.26
N ARG A 127 7.27 9.76 10.29
CA ARG A 127 7.57 9.51 8.87
C ARG A 127 8.79 10.31 8.42
N THR A 128 8.88 11.57 8.79
CA THR A 128 9.92 12.48 8.26
C THR A 128 11.22 12.45 9.04
N ASN A 129 11.17 12.27 10.37
CA ASN A 129 12.32 12.49 11.24
C ASN A 129 12.82 11.20 11.93
N LEU A 130 12.19 10.04 11.67
CA LEU A 130 12.56 8.78 12.33
C LEU A 130 13.92 8.23 11.85
N LEU A 131 14.36 8.63 10.68
CA LEU A 131 15.66 8.30 10.11
C LEU A 131 16.55 9.52 10.12
N LYS A 132 17.83 9.35 10.46
CA LYS A 132 18.83 10.44 10.38
C LYS A 132 19.00 10.99 8.97
N ASN A 133 18.86 10.12 7.99
CA ASN A 133 18.84 10.52 6.59
C ASN A 133 17.40 10.79 6.16
N GLU A 134 17.10 12.06 5.92
CA GLU A 134 15.77 12.48 5.49
C GLU A 134 15.37 11.78 4.19
N LEU A 135 14.16 11.21 4.19
CA LEU A 135 13.57 10.70 2.97
C LEU A 135 13.24 11.85 2.02
N LYS A 136 14.01 11.98 0.93
CA LYS A 136 13.79 13.02 -0.05
C LYS A 136 12.86 12.58 -1.15
N ILE A 137 11.78 13.34 -1.33
CA ILE A 137 10.88 13.21 -2.48
C ILE A 137 11.19 14.37 -3.43
N GLU A 138 11.84 14.08 -4.53
CA GLU A 138 12.25 15.08 -5.52
C GLU A 138 11.62 14.75 -6.89
N GLY A 139 10.91 15.71 -7.48
CA GLY A 139 10.26 15.51 -8.77
C GLY A 139 9.22 14.38 -8.77
N GLY A 140 8.56 14.12 -7.63
CA GLY A 140 7.60 13.02 -7.47
C GLY A 140 8.23 11.64 -7.37
N LYS A 141 9.52 11.55 -7.06
CA LYS A 141 10.27 10.29 -6.93
C LYS A 141 10.99 10.20 -5.59
N ILE A 142 11.06 8.99 -5.07
CA ILE A 142 11.93 8.64 -3.95
C ILE A 142 13.23 8.10 -4.53
N ASN A 143 14.35 8.68 -4.11
CA ASN A 143 15.67 8.20 -4.46
C ASN A 143 16.26 7.45 -3.26
N PHE A 144 16.67 6.22 -3.48
CA PHE A 144 17.40 5.45 -2.48
C PHE A 144 18.83 5.95 -2.40
N ASN A 145 19.41 5.86 -1.21
CA ASN A 145 20.84 6.04 -0.97
C ASN A 145 21.55 4.68 -0.88
N ASP A 146 22.88 4.68 -0.80
CA ASP A 146 23.69 3.46 -0.71
C ASP A 146 23.86 2.95 0.73
N GLU A 147 23.08 3.44 1.68
CA GLU A 147 23.12 3.00 3.07
C GLU A 147 22.50 1.61 3.25
N HIS A 148 23.03 0.86 4.21
CA HIS A 148 22.54 -0.47 4.52
C HIS A 148 21.11 -0.49 5.09
N GLY A 149 20.43 -1.61 4.92
CA GLY A 149 19.09 -1.84 5.44
C GLY A 149 18.03 -1.04 4.70
N ILE A 150 17.24 -0.25 5.41
CA ILE A 150 16.16 0.56 4.84
C ILE A 150 16.61 1.95 4.35
N GLY A 151 17.91 2.27 4.39
CA GLY A 151 18.44 3.52 3.90
C GLY A 151 19.04 4.42 4.98
N GLY A 152 19.43 3.88 6.13
CA GLY A 152 20.20 4.58 7.14
C GLY A 152 19.79 4.31 8.59
N PRO A 153 20.56 4.86 9.55
CA PRO A 153 20.33 4.66 10.97
C PRO A 153 19.09 5.41 11.46
N LEU A 154 18.44 4.83 12.47
CA LEU A 154 17.34 5.47 13.18
C LEU A 154 17.83 6.69 13.96
N ASP A 155 16.98 7.72 14.04
CA ASP A 155 17.19 8.87 14.92
C ASP A 155 16.61 8.58 16.31
N PHE A 156 17.48 8.24 17.25
CA PHE A 156 17.09 7.89 18.61
C PHE A 156 16.56 9.09 19.40
N ASP A 157 16.91 10.33 19.06
CA ASP A 157 16.34 11.51 19.71
C ASP A 157 14.86 11.67 19.34
N THR A 158 14.52 11.45 18.08
CA THR A 158 13.12 11.39 17.63
C THR A 158 12.38 10.21 18.27
N ILE A 159 12.98 9.04 18.32
CA ILE A 159 12.37 7.86 18.98
C ILE A 159 12.05 8.18 20.42
N ASN A 160 13.01 8.68 21.19
CA ASN A 160 12.84 9.00 22.63
C ASN A 160 11.76 10.07 22.86
N LYS A 161 11.65 11.04 21.96
CA LYS A 161 10.62 12.09 22.06
C LYS A 161 9.20 11.54 21.96
N TYR A 162 8.98 10.46 21.20
CA TYR A 162 7.66 9.87 20.96
C TYR A 162 7.47 8.52 21.67
N LEU A 163 8.43 8.10 22.47
CA LEU A 163 8.35 6.86 23.22
C LEU A 163 7.28 6.95 24.32
N ILE A 164 6.31 6.05 24.30
CA ILE A 164 5.24 5.99 25.29
C ILE A 164 5.64 5.10 26.48
N SER A 165 6.37 4.00 26.22
CA SER A 165 6.90 3.13 27.27
C SER A 165 8.16 2.42 26.79
N SER A 166 9.10 2.15 27.70
CA SER A 166 10.37 1.50 27.43
C SER A 166 10.40 0.03 27.86
N ASN A 167 9.24 -0.60 28.00
CA ASN A 167 9.17 -2.04 28.36
C ASN A 167 9.42 -2.92 27.12
N ILE A 168 10.64 -2.87 26.59
CA ILE A 168 11.21 -3.84 25.66
C ILE A 168 12.47 -4.41 26.31
#